data_0b8797e6b9d5c17ba6b1532fff5bb370
#
_entry.id   0b8797e6b9d5c17ba6b1532fff5bb370
#
_cell.length_a   1.000
_cell.length_b   1.000
_cell.length_c   1.000
_cell.angle_alpha   90.00
_cell.angle_beta   90.00
_cell.angle_gamma   90.00
#
_symmetry.space_group_name_H-M   'P 1'
#
loop_
_entity.id
_entity.type
_entity.pdbx_description
1 polymer ?
#
loop_
_entity_poly.entity_id
_entity_poly.type
_entity_poly.pdbx_seq_one_letter_code
_entity_poly.pdbx_strand_id
1 'polypeptide(L)'
;LVIDVTSYVFQDDKYMNPIDPKAYNTMGGWVKRKASFKQKQSMISGIASYPDNVSISCYMSYELAMSLFGIFPIAENIPFSAVVKRTFMLLPEDGDYCPRLADPRIGTLWSGKVNFSDKEQGSNIQYWVNRWNLAVDKPVVFYVDTLLPEKWQKCVYRSAEIWNKSFQKIGFSNALDVKPYPK
;
A
#
# COMPACT_ATOMS: atom_id res chain seq x y z
N LEU A 1 17.42 -1.47 -22.47
CA LEU A 1 17.37 -0.21 -21.72
C LEU A 1 17.81 -0.49 -20.28
N VAL A 2 18.82 0.24 -19.80
CA VAL A 2 19.27 0.19 -18.40
C VAL A 2 18.84 1.50 -17.74
N ILE A 3 18.16 1.40 -16.60
CA ILE A 3 17.63 2.55 -15.87
C ILE A 3 18.23 2.52 -14.46
N ASP A 4 18.78 3.64 -14.01
CA ASP A 4 19.19 3.81 -12.63
C ASP A 4 17.97 4.18 -11.76
N VAL A 5 17.58 3.28 -10.88
CA VAL A 5 16.45 3.45 -9.96
C VAL A 5 16.89 3.78 -8.52
N THR A 6 18.18 4.01 -8.30
CA THR A 6 18.75 4.21 -6.96
C THR A 6 18.09 5.38 -6.23
N SER A 7 17.91 6.51 -6.91
CA SER A 7 17.24 7.69 -6.32
C SER A 7 15.79 7.40 -5.92
N TYR A 8 15.07 6.63 -6.74
CA TYR A 8 13.70 6.23 -6.44
C TYR A 8 13.62 5.24 -5.27
N VAL A 9 14.55 4.28 -5.22
CA VAL A 9 14.61 3.28 -4.16
C VAL A 9 14.93 3.89 -2.80
N PHE A 10 15.73 4.95 -2.76
CA PHE A 10 16.06 5.69 -1.55
C PHE A 10 15.21 6.95 -1.33
N GLN A 11 14.12 7.09 -2.06
CA GLN A 11 13.20 8.20 -1.84
C GLN A 11 12.45 8.02 -0.52
N ASP A 12 12.45 9.09 0.27
CA ASP A 12 11.74 9.18 1.56
C ASP A 12 10.61 10.21 1.43
N ASP A 13 9.62 9.88 0.65
CA ASP A 13 8.42 10.69 0.51
C ASP A 13 7.34 10.29 1.54
N LYS A 14 6.27 11.05 1.56
CA LYS A 14 5.13 10.86 2.48
C LYS A 14 4.52 9.44 2.44
N TYR A 15 4.61 8.74 1.32
CA TYR A 15 4.02 7.42 1.12
C TYR A 15 5.01 6.28 1.37
N MET A 16 6.30 6.60 1.40
CA MET A 16 7.39 5.63 1.49
C MET A 16 8.09 5.62 2.86
N ASN A 17 7.79 6.61 3.72
CA ASN A 17 8.36 6.70 5.04
C ASN A 17 7.76 5.61 5.97
N PRO A 18 8.58 4.79 6.64
CA PRO A 18 8.09 3.77 7.56
C PRO A 18 7.42 4.36 8.83
N ILE A 19 7.61 5.64 9.09
CA ILE A 19 6.94 6.36 10.17
C ILE A 19 5.99 7.38 9.58
N ASP A 20 4.70 7.07 9.60
CA ASP A 20 3.67 8.07 9.27
C ASP A 20 3.55 9.09 10.43
N PRO A 21 3.88 10.36 10.19
CA PRO A 21 3.76 11.40 11.23
C PRO A 21 2.33 11.63 11.69
N LYS A 22 1.33 11.17 10.93
CA LYS A 22 -0.09 11.28 11.29
C LYS A 22 -0.60 10.11 12.12
N ALA A 23 -0.07 8.90 11.93
CA ALA A 23 -0.57 7.69 12.56
C ALA A 23 -0.30 7.64 14.09
N TYR A 24 0.56 8.49 14.60
CA TYR A 24 1.07 8.41 15.97
C TYR A 24 0.83 9.67 16.80
N ASN A 25 -0.27 10.34 16.59
CA ASN A 25 -0.78 11.33 17.53
C ASN A 25 -1.30 10.63 18.81
N THR A 26 -0.41 9.89 19.46
CA THR A 26 -0.66 9.39 20.80
C THR A 26 -0.72 10.56 21.76
N MET A 27 -1.59 10.53 22.76
CA MET A 27 -1.84 11.62 23.72
C MET A 27 -2.47 12.89 23.10
N GLY A 28 -3.52 12.71 22.28
CA GLY A 28 -4.32 13.86 21.82
C GLY A 28 -3.61 14.81 20.85
N GLY A 29 -2.57 14.34 20.14
CA GLY A 29 -1.86 15.16 19.16
C GLY A 29 -0.76 16.06 19.75
N TRP A 30 -0.47 15.97 21.02
CA TRP A 30 0.51 16.82 21.67
C TRP A 30 1.96 16.44 21.36
N VAL A 31 2.23 15.16 21.09
CA VAL A 31 3.56 14.69 20.73
C VAL A 31 3.68 14.58 19.21
N LYS A 32 4.57 15.37 18.64
CA LYS A 32 4.94 15.29 17.22
C LYS A 32 6.20 14.46 17.06
N ARG A 33 6.20 13.60 16.06
CA ARG A 33 7.36 12.78 15.67
C ARG A 33 7.82 13.18 14.29
N LYS A 34 9.12 13.21 14.10
CA LYS A 34 9.76 13.47 12.82
C LYS A 34 10.87 12.45 12.61
N ALA A 35 10.79 11.67 11.56
CA ALA A 35 11.89 10.82 11.13
C ALA A 35 12.67 11.53 10.03
N SER A 36 13.98 11.55 10.14
CA SER A 36 14.89 12.12 9.15
C SER A 36 15.70 11.00 8.52
N PHE A 37 15.56 10.82 7.23
CA PHE A 37 16.25 9.79 6.46
C PHE A 37 17.74 10.08 6.33
N LYS A 38 18.58 9.06 6.52
CA LYS A 38 20.05 9.12 6.42
C LYS A 38 20.53 8.28 5.24
N GLN A 39 20.50 8.85 4.04
CA GLN A 39 20.87 8.14 2.82
C GLN A 39 22.26 7.52 2.86
N LYS A 40 23.25 8.23 3.41
CA LYS A 40 24.64 7.75 3.51
C LYS A 40 24.81 6.50 4.39
N GLN A 41 23.85 6.23 5.28
CA GLN A 41 23.83 5.07 6.19
C GLN A 41 22.86 3.98 5.73
N SER A 42 22.32 4.12 4.53
CA SER A 42 21.34 3.23 3.96
C SER A 42 21.95 2.47 2.77
N MET A 43 21.51 1.22 2.57
CA MET A 43 22.02 0.38 1.49
C MET A 43 20.96 -0.57 0.97
N ILE A 44 21.15 -1.02 -0.28
CA ILE A 44 20.37 -2.12 -0.84
C ILE A 44 20.90 -3.41 -0.22
N SER A 45 20.02 -4.17 0.43
CA SER A 45 20.37 -5.44 1.10
C SER A 45 20.09 -6.68 0.26
N GLY A 46 19.23 -6.57 -0.76
CA GLY A 46 18.93 -7.68 -1.64
C GLY A 46 18.02 -7.31 -2.79
N ILE A 47 18.12 -8.06 -3.86
CA ILE A 47 17.27 -7.94 -5.04
C ILE A 47 16.78 -9.33 -5.40
N ALA A 48 15.47 -9.49 -5.60
CA ALA A 48 14.84 -10.71 -6.09
C ALA A 48 14.04 -10.38 -7.34
N SER A 49 14.33 -11.10 -8.42
CA SER A 49 13.66 -10.94 -9.71
C SER A 49 12.76 -12.15 -9.99
N TYR A 50 11.57 -11.87 -10.44
CA TYR A 50 10.55 -12.83 -10.83
C TYR A 50 10.05 -12.47 -12.23
N PRO A 51 9.29 -13.33 -12.92
CA PRO A 51 8.83 -13.05 -14.29
C PRO A 51 8.12 -11.71 -14.45
N ASP A 52 7.26 -11.33 -13.52
CA ASP A 52 6.39 -10.15 -13.62
C ASP A 52 6.69 -9.09 -12.56
N ASN A 53 7.69 -9.29 -11.71
CA ASN A 53 8.05 -8.32 -10.69
C ASN A 53 9.52 -8.40 -10.24
N VAL A 54 10.01 -7.28 -9.74
CA VAL A 54 11.32 -7.16 -9.09
C VAL A 54 11.13 -6.59 -7.71
N SER A 55 11.62 -7.29 -6.69
CA SER A 55 11.59 -6.85 -5.30
C SER A 55 12.98 -6.41 -4.85
N ILE A 56 13.09 -5.20 -4.36
CA ILE A 56 14.32 -4.61 -3.85
C ILE A 56 14.17 -4.40 -2.34
N SER A 57 15.03 -5.05 -1.57
CA SER A 57 15.10 -4.89 -0.12
C SER A 57 16.19 -3.88 0.23
N CYS A 58 15.84 -2.88 1.03
CA CYS A 58 16.74 -1.82 1.43
C CYS A 58 16.81 -1.76 2.96
N TYR A 59 18.01 -1.64 3.47
CA TYR A 59 18.24 -1.25 4.86
C TYR A 59 18.28 0.26 4.91
N MET A 60 17.26 0.87 5.51
CA MET A 60 17.09 2.32 5.56
C MET A 60 17.31 2.81 6.99
N SER A 61 18.20 3.78 7.14
CA SER A 61 18.55 4.38 8.42
C SER A 61 17.90 5.74 8.60
N TYR A 62 17.41 5.99 9.81
CA TYR A 62 16.69 7.20 10.18
C TYR A 62 17.16 7.72 11.54
N GLU A 63 16.93 8.99 11.79
CA GLU A 63 16.95 9.61 13.11
C GLU A 63 15.54 10.10 13.45
N LEU A 64 15.05 9.67 14.62
CA LEU A 64 13.78 10.10 15.15
C LEU A 64 13.96 11.25 16.12
N ALA A 65 13.19 12.31 15.93
CA ALA A 65 13.01 13.40 16.88
C ALA A 65 11.55 13.41 17.37
N MET A 66 11.38 13.68 18.65
CA MET A 66 10.07 13.84 19.29
C MET A 66 10.00 15.19 19.99
N SER A 67 8.89 15.87 19.80
CA SER A 67 8.63 17.17 20.43
C SER A 67 7.22 17.28 20.96
N LEU A 68 7.07 17.98 22.10
CA LEU A 68 5.77 18.34 22.64
C LEU A 68 5.28 19.62 21.94
N PHE A 69 4.05 19.58 21.42
CA PHE A 69 3.44 20.64 20.61
C PHE A 69 4.25 21.05 19.37
N GLY A 70 5.31 20.30 19.02
CA GLY A 70 6.23 20.65 17.94
C GLY A 70 7.24 21.74 18.30
N ILE A 71 7.33 22.17 19.56
CA ILE A 71 8.18 23.27 20.04
C ILE A 71 9.21 22.75 21.07
N PHE A 72 8.77 21.99 22.05
CA PHE A 72 9.64 21.51 23.11
C PHE A 72 10.22 20.14 22.78
N PRO A 73 11.55 20.00 22.62
CA PRO A 73 12.15 18.71 22.34
C PRO A 73 12.00 17.78 23.55
N ILE A 74 11.50 16.56 23.31
CA ILE A 74 11.42 15.48 24.30
C ILE A 74 12.62 14.53 24.10
N ALA A 75 12.91 14.20 22.84
CA ALA A 75 14.03 13.36 22.46
C ALA A 75 14.48 13.72 21.04
N GLU A 76 15.78 13.70 20.83
CA GLU A 76 16.40 14.02 19.54
C GLU A 76 17.46 12.97 19.19
N ASN A 77 17.72 12.84 17.89
CA ASN A 77 18.79 11.99 17.35
C ASN A 77 18.70 10.53 17.80
N ILE A 78 17.47 9.98 17.94
CA ILE A 78 17.29 8.56 18.22
C ILE A 78 17.51 7.80 16.92
N PRO A 79 18.62 7.03 16.77
CA PRO A 79 18.84 6.26 15.57
C PRO A 79 17.91 5.05 15.53
N PHE A 80 17.33 4.77 14.39
CA PHE A 80 16.67 3.51 14.11
C PHE A 80 16.86 3.13 12.66
N SER A 81 16.68 1.84 12.37
CA SER A 81 16.78 1.33 11.02
C SER A 81 15.60 0.41 10.73
N ALA A 82 15.17 0.42 9.49
CA ALA A 82 14.09 -0.43 9.01
C ALA A 82 14.50 -1.12 7.72
N VAL A 83 14.08 -2.38 7.57
CA VAL A 83 14.16 -3.06 6.27
C VAL A 83 12.90 -2.74 5.49
N VAL A 84 13.05 -2.03 4.39
CA VAL A 84 11.95 -1.63 3.51
C VAL A 84 12.06 -2.44 2.23
N LYS A 85 11.02 -3.17 1.88
CA LYS A 85 10.92 -3.91 0.63
C LYS A 85 10.04 -3.15 -0.35
N ARG A 86 10.57 -2.85 -1.52
CA ARG A 86 9.86 -2.22 -2.63
C ARG A 86 9.76 -3.17 -3.79
N THR A 87 8.57 -3.32 -4.33
CA THR A 87 8.32 -4.21 -5.44
C THR A 87 7.82 -3.42 -6.63
N PHE A 88 8.52 -3.55 -7.75
CA PHE A 88 8.06 -3.09 -9.05
C PHE A 88 7.35 -4.25 -9.73
N MET A 89 6.12 -4.03 -10.13
CA MET A 89 5.29 -5.04 -10.77
C MET A 89 4.95 -4.61 -12.17
N LEU A 90 5.09 -5.50 -13.12
CA LEU A 90 4.58 -5.29 -14.47
C LEU A 90 3.05 -5.23 -14.40
N LEU A 91 2.49 -4.16 -14.91
CA LEU A 91 1.03 -4.08 -15.01
C LEU A 91 0.54 -5.08 -16.07
N PRO A 92 -0.56 -5.78 -15.82
CA PRO A 92 -1.15 -6.63 -16.83
C PRO A 92 -1.51 -5.80 -18.07
N GLU A 93 -1.29 -6.36 -19.24
CA GLU A 93 -1.80 -5.77 -20.48
C GLU A 93 -3.31 -5.64 -20.41
N ASP A 94 -3.86 -4.63 -21.10
CA ASP A 94 -5.28 -4.31 -21.07
C ASP A 94 -6.14 -5.53 -21.38
N GLY A 95 -6.79 -6.04 -20.35
CA GLY A 95 -7.81 -7.06 -20.47
C GLY A 95 -9.19 -6.43 -20.61
N ASP A 96 -10.23 -7.25 -20.59
CA ASP A 96 -11.64 -6.82 -20.68
C ASP A 96 -12.13 -6.02 -19.47
N TYR A 97 -11.21 -5.46 -18.67
CA TYR A 97 -11.56 -4.67 -17.51
C TYR A 97 -11.96 -3.25 -17.90
N CYS A 98 -13.24 -2.95 -17.77
CA CYS A 98 -13.77 -1.60 -17.99
C CYS A 98 -13.70 -0.77 -16.71
N PRO A 99 -12.85 0.26 -16.63
CA PRO A 99 -12.78 1.14 -15.47
C PRO A 99 -14.09 1.94 -15.33
N ARG A 100 -14.45 2.26 -14.07
CA ARG A 100 -15.68 3.00 -13.77
C ARG A 100 -15.33 4.28 -13.03
N LEU A 101 -15.89 5.40 -13.47
CA LEU A 101 -15.78 6.67 -12.75
C LEU A 101 -16.48 6.56 -11.38
N ALA A 102 -15.90 7.18 -10.38
CA ALA A 102 -16.47 7.24 -9.05
C ALA A 102 -17.66 8.21 -9.02
N ASP A 103 -18.73 7.78 -8.36
CA ASP A 103 -19.89 8.61 -8.09
C ASP A 103 -19.84 9.02 -6.60
N PRO A 104 -19.83 10.34 -6.28
CA PRO A 104 -19.74 10.82 -4.90
C PRO A 104 -20.92 10.40 -4.02
N ARG A 105 -22.04 9.99 -4.63
CA ARG A 105 -23.22 9.47 -3.91
C ARG A 105 -23.03 8.06 -3.38
N ILE A 106 -22.01 7.35 -3.88
CA ILE A 106 -21.73 5.97 -3.51
C ILE A 106 -20.43 5.95 -2.69
N GLY A 107 -20.48 5.45 -1.46
CA GLY A 107 -19.32 5.31 -0.57
C GLY A 107 -18.39 4.18 -0.99
N THR A 108 -17.63 4.35 -2.07
CA THR A 108 -16.64 3.40 -2.56
C THR A 108 -15.22 3.94 -2.34
N LEU A 109 -14.25 3.03 -2.28
CA LEU A 109 -12.84 3.42 -2.39
C LEU A 109 -12.55 3.86 -3.82
N TRP A 110 -11.79 4.92 -3.97
CA TRP A 110 -11.44 5.48 -5.27
C TRP A 110 -9.98 5.92 -5.34
N SER A 111 -9.47 5.99 -6.54
CA SER A 111 -8.15 6.53 -6.87
C SER A 111 -8.30 7.72 -7.80
N GLY A 112 -7.61 8.82 -7.49
CA GLY A 112 -7.59 10.01 -8.35
C GLY A 112 -6.45 9.93 -9.35
N LYS A 113 -6.74 10.23 -10.62
CA LYS A 113 -5.75 10.39 -11.69
C LYS A 113 -5.86 11.79 -12.27
N VAL A 114 -4.75 12.51 -12.29
CA VAL A 114 -4.68 13.81 -12.95
C VAL A 114 -4.65 13.58 -14.46
N ASN A 115 -5.59 14.17 -15.18
CA ASN A 115 -5.64 14.13 -16.62
C ASN A 115 -5.23 15.49 -17.18
N PHE A 116 -4.26 15.51 -18.08
CA PHE A 116 -3.83 16.69 -18.80
C PHE A 116 -4.40 16.61 -20.20
N SER A 117 -5.29 17.52 -20.54
CA SER A 117 -5.90 17.61 -21.88
C SER A 117 -5.53 18.93 -22.53
N ASP A 118 -5.11 18.88 -23.79
CA ASP A 118 -4.84 20.07 -24.59
C ASP A 118 -6.11 20.92 -24.87
N LYS A 119 -7.30 20.32 -24.66
CA LYS A 119 -8.60 20.95 -24.92
C LYS A 119 -9.16 21.68 -23.70
N GLU A 120 -8.67 21.41 -22.52
CA GLU A 120 -9.11 22.05 -21.28
C GLU A 120 -7.95 22.86 -20.69
N GLN A 121 -8.20 24.13 -20.41
CA GLN A 121 -7.21 24.97 -19.71
C GLN A 121 -7.13 24.51 -18.25
N GLY A 122 -6.18 23.63 -17.96
CA GLY A 122 -5.90 23.16 -16.61
C GLY A 122 -5.82 21.64 -16.48
N SER A 123 -5.52 21.20 -15.28
CA SER A 123 -5.52 19.77 -14.91
C SER A 123 -6.88 19.38 -14.34
N ASN A 124 -7.49 18.34 -14.87
CA ASN A 124 -8.71 17.76 -14.33
C ASN A 124 -8.39 16.48 -13.59
N ILE A 125 -8.87 16.33 -12.35
CA ILE A 125 -8.72 15.11 -11.59
C ILE A 125 -9.92 14.21 -11.84
N GLN A 126 -9.70 13.06 -12.44
CA GLN A 126 -10.70 12.02 -12.59
C GLN A 126 -10.57 11.01 -11.47
N TYR A 127 -11.69 10.65 -10.84
CA TYR A 127 -11.75 9.68 -9.77
C TYR A 127 -12.32 8.36 -10.30
N TRP A 128 -11.58 7.27 -10.05
CA TRP A 128 -11.93 5.94 -10.52
C TRP A 128 -12.22 5.03 -9.33
N VAL A 129 -13.28 4.22 -9.43
CA VAL A 129 -13.65 3.26 -8.39
C VAL A 129 -12.61 2.15 -8.31
N ASN A 130 -12.10 1.91 -7.09
CA ASN A 130 -11.26 0.74 -6.82
C ASN A 130 -12.17 -0.48 -6.65
N ARG A 131 -12.14 -1.39 -7.60
CA ARG A 131 -12.93 -2.61 -7.60
C ARG A 131 -12.14 -3.79 -8.15
N TRP A 132 -12.51 -4.97 -7.70
CA TRP A 132 -11.94 -6.21 -8.22
C TRP A 132 -12.45 -6.48 -9.64
N ASN A 133 -11.59 -7.05 -10.47
CA ASN A 133 -12.00 -7.64 -11.73
C ASN A 133 -12.51 -9.07 -11.45
N LEU A 134 -13.79 -9.16 -11.14
CA LEU A 134 -14.43 -10.44 -10.84
C LEU A 134 -14.87 -11.11 -12.14
N ALA A 135 -14.50 -12.38 -12.30
CA ALA A 135 -15.04 -13.27 -13.32
C ALA A 135 -15.73 -14.45 -12.64
N VAL A 136 -16.73 -15.02 -13.29
CA VAL A 136 -17.57 -16.09 -12.73
C VAL A 136 -16.73 -17.30 -12.33
N ASP A 137 -15.69 -17.60 -13.12
CA ASP A 137 -14.86 -18.79 -12.95
C ASP A 137 -13.48 -18.50 -12.32
N LYS A 138 -13.21 -17.25 -11.93
CA LYS A 138 -11.91 -16.84 -11.41
C LYS A 138 -12.07 -16.03 -10.12
N PRO A 139 -12.11 -16.70 -8.96
CA PRO A 139 -12.19 -16.00 -7.67
C PRO A 139 -10.92 -15.21 -7.38
N VAL A 140 -11.06 -14.14 -6.61
CA VAL A 140 -9.94 -13.43 -6.03
C VAL A 140 -9.41 -14.25 -4.85
N VAL A 141 -8.15 -14.69 -4.93
CA VAL A 141 -7.53 -15.51 -3.89
C VAL A 141 -6.84 -14.62 -2.86
N PHE A 142 -7.20 -14.79 -1.59
CA PHE A 142 -6.52 -14.18 -0.46
C PHE A 142 -5.70 -15.23 0.30
N TYR A 143 -4.45 -14.93 0.53
CA TYR A 143 -3.58 -15.77 1.35
C TYR A 143 -3.51 -15.22 2.77
N VAL A 144 -3.82 -16.06 3.74
CA VAL A 144 -3.73 -15.72 5.18
C VAL A 144 -2.36 -16.12 5.69
N ASP A 145 -1.68 -15.17 6.34
CA ASP A 145 -0.38 -15.42 6.96
C ASP A 145 -0.51 -16.48 8.06
N THR A 146 0.33 -17.49 7.98
CA THR A 146 0.37 -18.61 8.95
C THR A 146 0.90 -18.20 10.32
N LEU A 147 1.57 -17.04 10.43
CA LEU A 147 2.01 -16.45 11.70
C LEU A 147 0.85 -15.85 12.50
N LEU A 148 -0.29 -15.61 11.84
CA LEU A 148 -1.49 -15.13 12.51
C LEU A 148 -2.03 -16.22 13.45
N PRO A 149 -2.33 -15.93 14.75
CA PRO A 149 -2.90 -16.91 15.65
C PRO A 149 -4.22 -17.52 15.10
N GLU A 150 -4.42 -18.81 15.30
CA GLU A 150 -5.60 -19.55 14.75
C GLU A 150 -6.95 -18.87 15.00
N LYS A 151 -7.11 -18.27 16.20
CA LYS A 151 -8.31 -17.54 16.55
C LYS A 151 -8.63 -16.45 15.53
N TRP A 152 -7.62 -15.72 15.06
CA TRP A 152 -7.78 -14.65 14.09
C TRP A 152 -7.86 -15.17 12.67
N GLN A 153 -7.14 -16.25 12.33
CA GLN A 153 -7.28 -16.91 11.02
C GLN A 153 -8.74 -17.30 10.77
N LYS A 154 -9.42 -17.92 11.76
CA LYS A 154 -10.84 -18.27 11.67
C LYS A 154 -11.74 -17.05 11.39
N CYS A 155 -11.42 -15.91 11.99
CA CYS A 155 -12.16 -14.67 11.73
C CYS A 155 -11.98 -14.19 10.27
N VAL A 156 -10.78 -14.29 9.72
CA VAL A 156 -10.50 -13.91 8.31
C VAL A 156 -11.28 -14.80 7.35
N TYR A 157 -11.25 -16.13 7.53
CA TYR A 157 -12.02 -17.07 6.72
C TYR A 157 -13.52 -16.76 6.78
N ARG A 158 -14.06 -16.54 7.98
CA ARG A 158 -15.47 -16.17 8.16
C ARG A 158 -15.85 -14.85 7.49
N SER A 159 -14.93 -13.89 7.48
CA SER A 159 -15.15 -12.61 6.79
C SER A 159 -15.32 -12.79 5.29
N ALA A 160 -14.51 -13.66 4.67
CA ALA A 160 -14.65 -13.96 3.25
C ALA A 160 -15.99 -14.64 2.91
N GLU A 161 -16.46 -15.56 3.76
CA GLU A 161 -17.77 -16.20 3.61
C GLU A 161 -18.92 -15.18 3.61
N ILE A 162 -18.83 -14.18 4.50
CA ILE A 162 -19.84 -13.11 4.56
C ILE A 162 -19.86 -12.31 3.27
N TRP A 163 -18.68 -11.96 2.73
CA TRP A 163 -18.57 -11.24 1.47
C TRP A 163 -19.07 -12.08 0.29
N ASN A 164 -18.78 -13.38 0.24
CA ASN A 164 -19.28 -14.27 -0.79
C ASN A 164 -20.82 -14.30 -0.82
N LYS A 165 -21.50 -14.28 0.33
CA LYS A 165 -22.96 -14.16 0.38
C LYS A 165 -23.48 -12.88 -0.28
N SER A 166 -22.74 -11.79 -0.16
CA SER A 166 -23.09 -10.53 -0.83
C SER A 166 -22.85 -10.59 -2.33
N PHE A 167 -21.76 -11.21 -2.77
CA PHE A 167 -21.43 -11.39 -4.19
C PHE A 167 -22.38 -12.37 -4.88
N GLN A 168 -22.87 -13.40 -4.19
CA GLN A 168 -23.88 -14.32 -4.71
C GLN A 168 -25.17 -13.62 -5.14
N LYS A 169 -25.57 -12.56 -4.41
CA LYS A 169 -26.76 -11.76 -4.76
C LYS A 169 -26.63 -11.02 -6.09
N ILE A 170 -25.41 -10.80 -6.57
CA ILE A 170 -25.13 -10.13 -7.84
C ILE A 170 -24.56 -11.08 -8.89
N GLY A 171 -24.70 -12.41 -8.68
CA GLY A 171 -24.40 -13.43 -9.67
C GLY A 171 -23.04 -14.09 -9.59
N PHE A 172 -22.21 -13.78 -8.57
CA PHE A 172 -20.91 -14.42 -8.37
C PHE A 172 -21.01 -15.48 -7.27
N SER A 173 -21.00 -16.75 -7.61
CA SER A 173 -21.15 -17.87 -6.67
C SER A 173 -19.98 -18.00 -5.69
N ASN A 174 -18.76 -17.70 -6.15
CA ASN A 174 -17.51 -17.76 -5.37
C ASN A 174 -16.58 -16.64 -5.83
N ALA A 175 -16.78 -15.43 -5.30
CA ALA A 175 -15.97 -14.26 -5.66
C ALA A 175 -14.63 -14.22 -4.92
N LEU A 176 -14.59 -14.70 -3.68
CA LEU A 176 -13.41 -14.71 -2.82
C LEU A 176 -13.07 -16.14 -2.41
N ASP A 177 -11.81 -16.50 -2.55
CA ASP A 177 -11.24 -17.75 -2.06
C ASP A 177 -10.12 -17.45 -1.07
N VAL A 178 -10.18 -18.02 0.13
CA VAL A 178 -9.20 -17.75 1.18
C VAL A 178 -8.38 -19.00 1.45
N LYS A 179 -7.08 -18.89 1.29
CA LYS A 179 -6.13 -20.00 1.46
C LYS A 179 -5.05 -19.67 2.48
N PRO A 180 -4.48 -20.69 3.15
CA PRO A 180 -3.26 -20.48 3.91
C PRO A 180 -2.14 -20.05 2.97
N TYR A 181 -1.24 -19.20 3.47
CA TYR A 181 -0.06 -18.81 2.68
C TYR A 181 0.77 -20.03 2.32
N PRO A 182 1.15 -20.21 1.06
CA PRO A 182 1.99 -21.34 0.67
C PRO A 182 3.34 -21.27 1.39
N LYS A 183 3.82 -22.43 1.83
CA LYS A 183 5.12 -22.59 2.49
C LYS A 183 6.26 -22.51 1.49
#